data_8b52f5fa463ac1d4ebfacc9aae44e24e
#
_entry.id   8b52f5fa463ac1d4ebfacc9aae44e24e
#
_cell.length_a   1.000
_cell.length_b   1.000
_cell.length_c   1.000
_cell.angle_alpha   90.00
_cell.angle_beta   90.00
_cell.angle_gamma   90.00
#
_symmetry.space_group_name_H-M   'P 1'
#
loop_
_entity.id
_entity.type
_entity.pdbx_description
1 polymer ?
#
loop_
_entity_poly.entity_id
_entity_poly.type
_entity_poly.pdbx_seq_one_letter_code
_entity_poly.pdbx_strand_id
1 'polypeptide(L)'
;MEYASVLEELWYGNIEPSEYDCSPCQEYKTALHLLSRNEEKLLSTLNEEQKALFTRCAESRRELQSITERLLFKNSFRLGARLMLEVMEG
;
A
#
# COMPACT_ATOMS: atom_id res chain seq x y z
N MET A 1 14.42 9.45 -25.26
CA MET A 1 13.12 8.75 -25.32
C MET A 1 12.61 8.46 -23.91
N GLU A 2 11.37 8.71 -23.68
CA GLU A 2 10.75 8.52 -22.37
C GLU A 2 10.85 7.09 -21.84
N TYR A 3 10.73 6.10 -22.71
CA TYR A 3 10.81 4.69 -22.32
C TYR A 3 12.17 4.32 -21.74
N ALA A 4 13.23 4.84 -22.36
CA ALA A 4 14.59 4.62 -21.88
C ALA A 4 14.75 5.29 -20.51
N SER A 5 14.19 6.47 -20.33
CA SER A 5 14.25 7.19 -19.05
C SER A 5 13.59 6.42 -17.91
N VAL A 6 12.43 5.78 -18.16
CA VAL A 6 11.75 5.00 -17.14
C VAL A 6 12.59 3.79 -16.73
N LEU A 7 13.19 3.09 -17.69
CA LEU A 7 14.05 1.95 -17.40
C LEU A 7 15.30 2.36 -16.65
N GLU A 8 15.92 3.49 -17.03
CA GLU A 8 17.08 4.02 -16.33
C GLU A 8 16.73 4.41 -14.90
N GLU A 9 15.61 5.08 -14.72
CA GLU A 9 15.13 5.45 -13.38
C GLU A 9 14.93 4.22 -12.50
N LEU A 10 14.35 3.17 -13.07
CA LEU A 10 14.16 1.91 -12.34
C LEU A 10 15.51 1.28 -11.99
N TRP A 11 16.45 1.27 -12.95
CA TRP A 11 17.79 0.70 -12.74
C TRP A 11 18.53 1.42 -11.61
N TYR A 12 18.44 2.74 -11.56
CA TYR A 12 19.12 3.54 -10.54
C TYR A 12 18.35 3.61 -9.22
N GLY A 13 17.23 2.93 -9.11
CA GLY A 13 16.45 2.92 -7.87
C GLY A 13 15.66 4.20 -7.61
N ASN A 14 15.42 4.99 -8.64
CA ASN A 14 14.68 6.25 -8.52
C ASN A 14 13.17 6.07 -8.59
N ILE A 15 12.72 4.87 -8.90
CA ILE A 15 11.30 4.52 -8.90
C ILE A 15 11.09 3.46 -7.84
N GLU A 16 10.36 3.83 -6.79
CA GLU A 16 10.03 2.92 -5.70
C GLU A 16 8.51 2.90 -5.51
N PRO A 17 7.83 1.84 -5.97
CA PRO A 17 6.37 1.77 -5.88
C PRO A 17 5.85 1.89 -4.45
N SER A 18 6.63 1.46 -3.46
CA SER A 18 6.25 1.55 -2.05
C SER A 18 6.18 2.99 -1.53
N GLU A 19 6.79 3.92 -2.24
CA GLU A 19 6.83 5.33 -1.87
C GLU A 19 5.75 6.16 -2.56
N TYR A 20 4.92 5.53 -3.39
CA TYR A 20 3.84 6.26 -4.03
C TYR A 20 2.88 6.81 -2.99
N ASP A 21 2.62 8.10 -3.10
CA ASP A 21 1.80 8.85 -2.17
C ASP A 21 0.33 8.80 -2.57
N CYS A 22 -0.51 8.27 -1.69
CA CYS A 22 -1.96 8.20 -1.89
C CYS A 22 -2.67 9.47 -1.39
N SER A 23 -1.95 10.40 -0.76
CA SER A 23 -2.56 11.56 -0.13
C SER A 23 -3.34 12.49 -1.09
N PRO A 24 -3.02 12.57 -2.41
CA PRO A 24 -3.84 13.35 -3.32
C PRO A 24 -5.24 12.78 -3.56
N CYS A 25 -5.46 11.51 -3.25
CA CYS A 25 -6.74 10.86 -3.46
C CYS A 25 -7.72 11.25 -2.35
N GLN A 26 -8.83 11.91 -2.72
CA GLN A 26 -9.81 12.37 -1.74
C GLN A 26 -10.50 11.22 -1.03
N GLU A 27 -10.80 10.14 -1.74
CA GLU A 27 -11.40 8.95 -1.14
C GLU A 27 -10.48 8.36 -0.06
N TYR A 28 -9.18 8.29 -0.34
CA TYR A 28 -8.20 7.82 0.63
C TYR A 28 -8.16 8.71 1.87
N LYS A 29 -8.12 10.03 1.69
CA LYS A 29 -8.11 10.99 2.80
C LYS A 29 -9.34 10.85 3.67
N THR A 30 -10.50 10.70 3.06
CA THR A 30 -11.77 10.54 3.78
C THR A 30 -11.76 9.25 4.60
N ALA A 31 -11.34 8.16 4.01
CA ALA A 31 -11.28 6.87 4.70
C ALA A 31 -10.28 6.90 5.86
N LEU A 32 -9.12 7.52 5.64
CA LEU A 32 -8.10 7.65 6.68
C LEU A 32 -8.60 8.49 7.86
N HIS A 33 -9.29 9.57 7.58
CA HIS A 33 -9.87 10.43 8.59
C HIS A 33 -10.91 9.69 9.45
N LEU A 34 -11.78 8.92 8.79
CA LEU A 34 -12.79 8.12 9.48
C LEU A 34 -12.14 7.03 10.35
N LEU A 35 -11.10 6.39 9.83
CA LEU A 35 -10.36 5.38 10.58
C LEU A 35 -9.77 5.99 11.85
N SER A 36 -9.11 7.12 11.73
CA SER A 36 -8.48 7.81 12.86
C SER A 36 -9.49 8.19 13.91
N ARG A 37 -10.65 8.73 13.52
CA ARG A 37 -11.73 9.09 14.43
C ARG A 37 -12.27 7.87 15.18
N ASN A 38 -12.50 6.78 14.45
CA ASN A 38 -13.04 5.56 15.05
C ASN A 38 -12.04 4.91 16.00
N GLU A 39 -10.75 4.95 15.67
CA GLU A 39 -9.71 4.47 16.59
C GLU A 39 -9.66 5.29 17.87
N GLU A 40 -9.73 6.61 17.77
CA GLU A 40 -9.76 7.48 18.94
C GLU A 40 -10.94 7.17 19.85
N LYS A 41 -12.13 7.00 19.26
CA LYS A 41 -13.32 6.64 20.01
C LYS A 41 -13.18 5.29 20.69
N LEU A 42 -12.66 4.32 19.98
CA LEU A 42 -12.45 2.97 20.52
C LEU A 42 -11.46 3.01 21.69
N LEU A 43 -10.32 3.65 21.51
CA LEU A 43 -9.30 3.76 22.54
C LEU A 43 -9.81 4.44 23.80
N SER A 44 -10.70 5.41 23.67
CA SER A 44 -11.28 6.09 24.81
C SER A 44 -12.15 5.20 25.69
N THR A 45 -12.62 4.08 25.15
CA THR A 45 -13.48 3.13 25.89
C THR A 45 -12.72 1.97 26.48
N LEU A 46 -11.42 1.81 26.18
CA LEU A 46 -10.62 0.67 26.58
C LEU A 46 -9.83 0.95 27.86
N ASN A 47 -9.62 -0.08 28.66
CA ASN A 47 -8.69 -0.01 29.80
C ASN A 47 -7.25 -0.24 29.28
N GLU A 48 -6.26 -0.17 30.16
CA GLU A 48 -4.85 -0.25 29.78
C GLU A 48 -4.48 -1.61 29.16
N GLU A 49 -5.01 -2.69 29.70
CA GLU A 49 -4.78 -4.03 29.17
C GLU A 49 -5.36 -4.17 27.76
N GLN A 50 -6.57 -3.68 27.55
CA GLN A 50 -7.25 -3.70 26.26
C GLN A 50 -6.54 -2.83 25.23
N LYS A 51 -6.02 -1.66 25.66
CA LYS A 51 -5.22 -0.79 24.78
C LYS A 51 -3.96 -1.48 24.29
N ALA A 52 -3.30 -2.23 25.17
CA ALA A 52 -2.11 -2.98 24.81
C ALA A 52 -2.42 -4.06 23.77
N LEU A 53 -3.55 -4.77 23.95
CA LEU A 53 -4.00 -5.76 22.97
C LEU A 53 -4.35 -5.12 21.63
N PHE A 54 -5.02 -3.98 21.67
CA PHE A 54 -5.35 -3.22 20.45
C PHE A 54 -4.09 -2.82 19.69
N THR A 55 -3.09 -2.32 20.40
CA THR A 55 -1.83 -1.90 19.80
C THR A 55 -1.14 -3.07 19.12
N ARG A 56 -1.08 -4.23 19.76
CA ARG A 56 -0.48 -5.44 19.17
C ARG A 56 -1.26 -5.90 17.94
N CYS A 57 -2.58 -5.82 18.00
CA CYS A 57 -3.44 -6.16 16.86
C CYS A 57 -3.18 -5.22 15.69
N ALA A 58 -3.06 -3.91 15.96
CA ALA A 58 -2.78 -2.91 14.94
C ALA A 58 -1.42 -3.13 14.29
N GLU A 59 -0.40 -3.47 15.06
CA GLU A 59 0.93 -3.78 14.54
C GLU A 59 0.92 -5.01 13.65
N SER A 60 0.23 -6.06 14.07
CA SER A 60 0.09 -7.29 13.27
C SER A 60 -0.65 -7.01 11.96
N ARG A 61 -1.65 -6.16 12.00
CA ARG A 61 -2.40 -5.77 10.81
C ARG A 61 -1.54 -4.99 9.82
N ARG A 62 -0.70 -4.09 10.32
CA ARG A 62 0.22 -3.33 9.47
C ARG A 62 1.22 -4.25 8.79
N GLU A 63 1.74 -5.23 9.52
CA GLU A 63 2.66 -6.21 8.95
C GLU A 63 1.97 -7.02 7.86
N LEU A 64 0.77 -7.51 8.12
CA LEU A 64 -0.02 -8.24 7.14
C LEU A 64 -0.30 -7.38 5.90
N GLN A 65 -0.66 -6.14 6.10
CA GLN A 65 -0.92 -5.20 5.02
C GLN A 65 0.31 -4.96 4.16
N SER A 66 1.47 -4.78 4.78
CA SER A 66 2.75 -4.59 4.07
C SER A 66 3.07 -5.80 3.18
N ILE A 67 2.88 -7.00 3.70
CA ILE A 67 3.10 -8.24 2.94
C ILE A 67 2.10 -8.31 1.77
N THR A 68 0.84 -8.03 2.05
CA THR A 68 -0.22 -8.08 1.04
C THR A 68 0.04 -7.08 -0.09
N GLU A 69 0.45 -5.87 0.24
CA GLU A 69 0.77 -4.85 -0.75
C GLU A 69 1.93 -5.27 -1.65
N ARG A 70 2.97 -5.86 -1.05
CA ARG A 70 4.11 -6.35 -1.82
C ARG A 70 3.72 -7.46 -2.78
N LEU A 71 2.92 -8.42 -2.30
CA LEU A 71 2.46 -9.54 -3.12
C LEU A 71 1.52 -9.06 -4.23
N LEU A 72 0.65 -8.12 -3.92
CA LEU A 72 -0.26 -7.54 -4.89
C LEU A 72 0.51 -6.81 -6.00
N PHE A 73 1.49 -6.00 -5.63
CA PHE A 73 2.34 -5.32 -6.60
C PHE A 73 3.05 -6.33 -7.51
N LYS A 74 3.68 -7.34 -6.92
CA LYS A 74 4.42 -8.35 -7.66
C LYS A 74 3.51 -9.09 -8.66
N ASN A 75 2.35 -9.53 -8.20
CA ASN A 75 1.42 -10.28 -9.03
C ASN A 75 0.79 -9.41 -10.11
N SER A 76 0.47 -8.17 -9.79
CA SER A 76 -0.11 -7.23 -10.75
C SER A 76 0.88 -6.85 -11.84
N PHE A 77 2.13 -6.63 -11.46
CA PHE A 77 3.20 -6.33 -12.41
C PHE A 77 3.39 -7.50 -13.40
N ARG A 78 3.44 -8.72 -12.87
CA ARG A 78 3.55 -9.93 -13.69
C ARG A 78 2.37 -10.10 -14.64
N LEU A 79 1.16 -9.85 -14.14
CA LEU A 79 -0.03 -9.93 -14.96
C LEU A 79 0.03 -8.91 -16.10
N GLY A 80 0.41 -7.67 -15.80
CA GLY A 80 0.55 -6.64 -16.82
C GLY A 80 1.55 -7.02 -17.90
N ALA A 81 2.71 -7.55 -17.50
CA ALA A 81 3.74 -8.00 -18.43
C ALA A 81 3.23 -9.14 -19.33
N ARG A 82 2.51 -10.10 -18.75
CA ARG A 82 1.93 -11.23 -19.50
C ARG A 82 0.88 -10.75 -20.49
N LEU A 83 0.05 -9.81 -20.09
CA LEU A 83 -0.95 -9.23 -20.99
C LEU A 83 -0.29 -8.53 -22.17
N MET A 84 0.78 -7.78 -21.92
CA MET A 84 1.51 -7.10 -23.00
C MET A 84 2.14 -8.09 -23.97
N LEU A 85 2.73 -9.17 -23.46
CA LEU A 85 3.31 -10.22 -24.31
C LEU A 85 2.23 -10.84 -25.20
N GLU A 86 1.09 -11.15 -24.65
CA GLU A 86 -0.01 -11.74 -25.40
C GLU A 86 -0.53 -10.80 -26.49
N VAL A 87 -0.69 -9.52 -26.17
CA VAL A 87 -1.09 -8.51 -27.14
C VAL A 87 -0.05 -8.38 -28.26
N MET A 88 1.22 -8.40 -27.94
CA MET A 88 2.31 -8.26 -28.91
C MET A 88 2.51 -9.49 -29.79
N GLU A 89 2.18 -10.66 -29.27
CA GLU A 89 2.25 -11.91 -30.06
C GLU A 89 1.11 -12.03 -31.08
N GLY A 90 0.06 -11.29 -30.83
CA GLY A 90 -0.96 -11.13 -31.76
C GLY A 90 -2.13 -11.87 -31.85
#